data_5b1044797628cee6520146bf0aaf386c
#
_entry.id   5b1044797628cee6520146bf0aaf386c
#
_cell.length_a   1.000
_cell.length_b   1.000
_cell.length_c   1.000
_cell.angle_alpha   90.00
_cell.angle_beta   90.00
_cell.angle_gamma   90.00
#
_symmetry.space_group_name_H-M   'P 1'
#
loop_
_entity.id
_entity.type
_entity.pdbx_description
1 polymer ?
#
loop_
_entity_poly.entity_id
_entity_poly.type
_entity_poly.pdbx_seq_one_letter_code
_entity_poly.pdbx_strand_id
1 'polypeptide(L)'
;MSLDVNIKALLDQMAQLAMPKLHVIGPQAARAAMKSSIFRGSKETPIGRWKYLAMPGAAGTIVLRVYTPLDSHDPVLPGLVFFHGGGFVIGDLDTHDDLCRWLCNQSGCRVVAVDYRLAPEHPFPAAVEDCIAATKWVSANAGNFGI
;
A
#
# COMPACT_ATOMS: atom_id res chain seq x y z
N MET A 1 -22.81 -15.17 -15.11
CA MET A 1 -22.88 -14.69 -13.70
C MET A 1 -23.40 -13.26 -13.72
N SER A 2 -24.45 -12.95 -12.97
CA SER A 2 -24.93 -11.57 -12.82
C SER A 2 -24.03 -10.83 -11.83
N LEU A 3 -23.74 -9.56 -12.13
CA LEU A 3 -22.99 -8.68 -11.22
C LEU A 3 -23.84 -8.43 -9.96
N ASP A 4 -23.18 -8.32 -8.79
CA ASP A 4 -23.84 -7.88 -7.55
C ASP A 4 -24.50 -6.51 -7.78
N VAL A 5 -25.69 -6.31 -7.21
CA VAL A 5 -26.50 -5.11 -7.44
C VAL A 5 -25.82 -3.83 -6.97
N ASN A 6 -25.05 -3.90 -5.86
CA ASN A 6 -24.34 -2.74 -5.31
C ASN A 6 -23.11 -2.41 -6.13
N ILE A 7 -22.40 -3.45 -6.60
CA ILE A 7 -21.26 -3.27 -7.52
C ILE A 7 -21.72 -2.69 -8.83
N LYS A 8 -22.87 -3.16 -9.37
CA LYS A 8 -23.43 -2.57 -10.60
C LYS A 8 -23.77 -1.09 -10.40
N ALA A 9 -24.42 -0.74 -9.32
CA ALA A 9 -24.78 0.64 -9.00
C ALA A 9 -23.53 1.54 -8.89
N LEU A 10 -22.46 1.06 -8.22
CA LEU A 10 -21.19 1.76 -8.14
C LEU A 10 -20.56 1.99 -9.53
N LEU A 11 -20.53 0.97 -10.37
CA LEU A 11 -19.98 1.09 -11.72
C LEU A 11 -20.79 2.05 -12.60
N ASP A 12 -22.12 2.01 -12.51
CA ASP A 12 -23.00 2.92 -13.22
C ASP A 12 -22.77 4.39 -12.75
N GLN A 13 -22.57 4.61 -11.46
CA GLN A 13 -22.23 5.91 -10.91
C GLN A 13 -20.86 6.40 -11.38
N MET A 14 -19.85 5.53 -11.39
CA MET A 14 -18.52 5.85 -11.90
C MET A 14 -18.56 6.21 -13.41
N ALA A 15 -19.38 5.50 -14.19
CA ALA A 15 -19.56 5.79 -15.62
C ALA A 15 -20.20 7.18 -15.85
N GLN A 16 -21.15 7.59 -14.99
CA GLN A 16 -21.77 8.92 -15.08
C GLN A 16 -20.80 10.06 -14.78
N LEU A 17 -19.78 9.82 -13.94
CA LEU A 17 -18.77 10.84 -13.61
C LEU A 17 -17.83 11.16 -14.78
N ALA A 18 -17.92 10.39 -15.90
CA ALA A 18 -17.13 10.57 -17.12
C ALA A 18 -15.63 10.84 -16.84
N MET A 19 -15.08 10.19 -15.81
CA MET A 19 -13.68 10.37 -15.44
C MET A 19 -12.75 9.98 -16.58
N PRO A 20 -11.72 10.76 -16.87
CA PRO A 20 -10.78 10.42 -17.92
C PRO A 20 -10.06 9.11 -17.58
N LYS A 21 -9.81 8.28 -18.58
CA LYS A 21 -9.09 7.02 -18.39
C LYS A 21 -7.65 7.30 -17.92
N LEU A 22 -7.19 6.61 -16.89
CA LEU A 22 -5.90 6.84 -16.26
C LEU A 22 -4.72 6.81 -17.26
N HIS A 23 -4.76 5.93 -18.27
CA HIS A 23 -3.71 5.84 -19.28
C HIS A 23 -3.66 7.04 -20.25
N VAL A 24 -4.68 7.89 -20.26
CA VAL A 24 -4.76 9.08 -21.13
C VAL A 24 -4.21 10.32 -20.43
N ILE A 25 -4.38 10.42 -19.13
CA ILE A 25 -4.02 11.63 -18.37
C ILE A 25 -2.53 11.70 -17.96
N GLY A 26 -1.79 10.64 -18.19
CA GLY A 26 -0.38 10.53 -17.82
C GLY A 26 -0.13 10.20 -16.33
N PRO A 27 1.10 9.79 -15.98
CA PRO A 27 1.40 9.22 -14.67
C PRO A 27 1.15 10.17 -13.49
N GLN A 28 1.57 11.42 -13.61
CA GLN A 28 1.42 12.40 -12.52
C GLN A 28 -0.04 12.72 -12.20
N ALA A 29 -0.85 12.97 -13.25
CA ALA A 29 -2.27 13.22 -13.08
C ALA A 29 -3.01 11.97 -12.58
N ALA A 30 -2.61 10.78 -13.03
CA ALA A 30 -3.17 9.51 -12.56
C ALA A 30 -2.88 9.28 -11.06
N ARG A 31 -1.67 9.57 -10.59
CA ARG A 31 -1.30 9.53 -9.16
C ARG A 31 -2.12 10.52 -8.34
N ALA A 32 -2.26 11.76 -8.82
CA ALA A 32 -3.09 12.76 -8.15
C ALA A 32 -4.57 12.36 -8.09
N ALA A 33 -5.11 11.84 -9.20
CA ALA A 33 -6.49 11.34 -9.25
C ALA A 33 -6.69 10.16 -8.29
N MET A 34 -5.74 9.24 -8.19
CA MET A 34 -5.81 8.14 -7.22
C MET A 34 -5.84 8.68 -5.79
N LYS A 35 -4.94 9.60 -5.43
CA LYS A 35 -4.93 10.22 -4.09
C LYS A 35 -6.25 10.94 -3.75
N SER A 36 -6.86 11.62 -4.70
CA SER A 36 -8.12 12.32 -4.50
C SER A 36 -9.34 11.39 -4.46
N SER A 37 -9.27 10.25 -5.15
CA SER A 37 -10.37 9.27 -5.23
C SER A 37 -10.35 8.22 -4.12
N ILE A 38 -9.32 8.23 -3.27
CA ILE A 38 -9.32 7.37 -2.10
C ILE A 38 -10.52 7.76 -1.26
N PHE A 39 -11.48 6.86 -1.27
CA PHE A 39 -12.62 6.93 -0.36
C PHE A 39 -12.07 6.74 1.05
N ARG A 40 -11.67 7.84 1.66
CA ARG A 40 -11.51 7.86 3.11
C ARG A 40 -12.91 7.66 3.65
N GLY A 41 -13.18 6.47 4.14
CA GLY A 41 -14.40 6.24 4.90
C GLY A 41 -14.55 7.36 5.92
N SER A 42 -15.77 7.62 6.39
CA SER A 42 -16.06 8.70 7.34
C SER A 42 -15.20 8.64 8.62
N LYS A 43 -14.43 7.57 8.81
CA LYS A 43 -13.56 7.36 9.96
C LYS A 43 -12.38 6.47 9.54
N GLU A 44 -11.16 6.98 9.75
CA GLU A 44 -9.91 6.26 9.55
C GLU A 44 -9.86 4.99 10.42
N THR A 45 -9.43 3.86 9.87
CA THR A 45 -9.29 2.61 10.64
C THR A 45 -8.29 2.82 11.79
N PRO A 46 -8.72 2.66 13.05
CA PRO A 46 -7.82 2.81 14.19
C PRO A 46 -6.66 1.81 14.09
N ILE A 47 -5.49 2.20 14.60
CA ILE A 47 -4.30 1.34 14.64
C ILE A 47 -3.54 1.59 15.94
N GLY A 48 -2.88 0.57 16.48
CA GLY A 48 -2.13 0.71 17.71
C GLY A 48 -0.99 1.71 17.58
N ARG A 49 -0.15 1.52 16.59
CA ARG A 49 0.88 2.49 16.19
C ARG A 49 1.36 2.21 14.78
N TRP A 50 1.96 3.21 14.17
CA TRP A 50 2.74 3.05 12.95
C TRP A 50 3.99 3.92 12.98
N LYS A 51 5.01 3.56 12.21
CA LYS A 51 6.25 4.34 12.06
C LYS A 51 6.83 4.15 10.68
N TYR A 52 7.59 5.16 10.24
CA TYR A 52 8.45 5.02 9.08
C TYR A 52 9.79 4.40 9.45
N LEU A 53 10.34 3.63 8.54
CA LEU A 53 11.70 3.13 8.56
C LEU A 53 12.33 3.32 7.19
N ALA A 54 13.64 3.38 7.17
CA ALA A 54 14.43 3.48 5.94
C ALA A 54 15.31 2.24 5.84
N MET A 55 15.35 1.65 4.65
CA MET A 55 16.26 0.55 4.34
C MET A 55 17.10 0.87 3.11
N PRO A 56 18.32 0.30 2.99
CA PRO A 56 19.09 0.44 1.77
C PRO A 56 18.47 -0.35 0.63
N GLY A 57 18.30 0.29 -0.52
CA GLY A 57 17.88 -0.32 -1.78
C GLY A 57 18.98 -0.19 -2.84
N ALA A 58 18.80 -0.82 -4.00
CA ALA A 58 19.78 -0.84 -5.07
C ALA A 58 20.09 0.56 -5.66
N ALA A 59 19.11 1.45 -5.66
CA ALA A 59 19.24 2.81 -6.22
C ALA A 59 19.05 3.91 -5.16
N GLY A 60 19.20 3.59 -3.89
CA GLY A 60 19.02 4.54 -2.78
C GLY A 60 18.19 3.97 -1.64
N THR A 61 17.56 4.83 -0.89
CA THR A 61 16.76 4.45 0.27
C THR A 61 15.35 4.05 -0.14
N ILE A 62 14.87 2.91 0.37
CA ILE A 62 13.47 2.49 0.29
C ILE A 62 12.81 2.82 1.62
N VAL A 63 11.67 3.50 1.57
CA VAL A 63 10.87 3.83 2.75
C VAL A 63 9.90 2.68 3.04
N LEU A 64 9.79 2.32 4.30
CA LEU A 64 8.84 1.34 4.81
C LEU A 64 7.90 2.03 5.79
N ARG A 65 6.63 1.63 5.81
CA ARG A 65 5.69 1.98 6.89
C ARG A 65 5.30 0.72 7.63
N VAL A 66 5.62 0.68 8.93
CA VAL A 66 5.36 -0.49 9.79
C VAL A 66 4.18 -0.20 10.69
N TYR A 67 3.17 -1.05 10.62
CA TYR A 67 1.96 -0.99 11.44
C TYR A 67 1.99 -2.06 12.53
N THR A 68 1.50 -1.70 13.70
CA THR A 68 1.30 -2.62 14.83
C THR A 68 -0.19 -2.67 15.15
N PRO A 69 -0.79 -3.86 15.32
CA PRO A 69 -2.21 -4.00 15.59
C PRO A 69 -2.67 -3.23 16.82
N LEU A 70 -3.96 -2.87 16.84
CA LEU A 70 -4.61 -2.37 18.05
C LEU A 70 -4.57 -3.46 19.13
N ASP A 71 -4.41 -3.06 20.39
CA ASP A 71 -4.45 -3.94 21.57
C ASP A 71 -3.46 -5.12 21.54
N SER A 72 -2.39 -5.02 20.75
CA SER A 72 -1.33 -6.01 20.75
C SER A 72 -0.45 -5.86 21.99
N HIS A 73 -0.42 -6.92 22.82
CA HIS A 73 0.42 -7.02 24.01
C HIS A 73 1.68 -7.85 23.78
N ASP A 74 1.70 -8.63 22.70
CA ASP A 74 2.86 -9.46 22.39
C ASP A 74 3.99 -8.64 21.78
N PRO A 75 5.21 -8.79 22.31
CA PRO A 75 6.38 -8.08 21.77
C PRO A 75 6.77 -8.58 20.36
N VAL A 76 6.44 -9.83 20.04
CA VAL A 76 6.74 -10.49 18.76
C VAL A 76 5.43 -10.93 18.12
N LEU A 77 5.22 -10.54 16.87
CA LEU A 77 4.02 -10.86 16.08
C LEU A 77 4.43 -11.42 14.72
N PRO A 78 3.59 -12.21 14.06
CA PRO A 78 3.84 -12.55 12.66
C PRO A 78 3.98 -11.29 11.80
N GLY A 79 4.82 -11.34 10.77
CA GLY A 79 5.04 -10.23 9.84
C GLY A 79 4.36 -10.47 8.49
N LEU A 80 3.76 -9.41 7.94
CA LEU A 80 3.19 -9.36 6.59
C LEU A 80 3.86 -8.22 5.83
N VAL A 81 4.60 -8.54 4.77
CA VAL A 81 5.15 -7.53 3.86
C VAL A 81 4.11 -7.22 2.80
N PHE A 82 3.76 -5.94 2.66
CA PHE A 82 2.71 -5.48 1.76
C PHE A 82 3.28 -4.62 0.62
N PHE A 83 2.91 -4.97 -0.60
CA PHE A 83 3.22 -4.21 -1.81
C PHE A 83 1.92 -3.72 -2.41
N HIS A 84 1.77 -2.41 -2.51
CA HIS A 84 0.53 -1.80 -3.02
C HIS A 84 0.31 -2.09 -4.51
N GLY A 85 -0.95 -2.08 -4.93
CA GLY A 85 -1.34 -2.15 -6.33
C GLY A 85 -1.16 -0.82 -7.06
N GLY A 86 -1.42 -0.82 -8.39
CA GLY A 86 -1.37 0.41 -9.18
C GLY A 86 -0.60 0.27 -10.51
N GLY A 87 -0.41 -0.97 -11.00
CA GLY A 87 0.25 -1.25 -12.29
C GLY A 87 1.69 -0.77 -12.34
N PHE A 88 2.37 -0.69 -11.20
CA PHE A 88 3.74 -0.19 -11.05
C PHE A 88 3.92 1.30 -11.41
N VAL A 89 2.84 2.05 -11.61
CA VAL A 89 2.85 3.46 -12.02
C VAL A 89 2.20 4.37 -11.00
N ILE A 90 1.14 3.91 -10.34
CA ILE A 90 0.37 4.67 -9.35
C ILE A 90 0.31 3.92 -8.02
N GLY A 91 -0.17 4.59 -7.00
CA GLY A 91 -0.19 4.06 -5.63
C GLY A 91 1.02 4.52 -4.82
N ASP A 92 0.86 4.51 -3.51
CA ASP A 92 1.88 4.80 -2.51
C ASP A 92 1.43 4.32 -1.13
N LEU A 93 2.24 4.62 -0.10
CA LEU A 93 1.93 4.26 1.29
C LEU A 93 0.64 4.91 1.82
N ASP A 94 0.30 6.12 1.33
CA ASP A 94 -0.90 6.84 1.80
C ASP A 94 -2.16 6.31 1.13
N THR A 95 -2.06 5.94 -0.15
CA THR A 95 -3.18 5.42 -0.91
C THR A 95 -3.67 4.06 -0.43
N HIS A 96 -2.84 3.32 0.29
CA HIS A 96 -3.16 2.01 0.85
C HIS A 96 -3.08 1.97 2.38
N ASP A 97 -3.01 3.14 3.04
CA ASP A 97 -2.85 3.23 4.49
C ASP A 97 -3.99 2.54 5.24
N ASP A 98 -5.24 2.86 4.89
CA ASP A 98 -6.41 2.28 5.56
C ASP A 98 -6.52 0.77 5.36
N LEU A 99 -6.19 0.28 4.17
CA LEU A 99 -6.13 -1.16 3.89
C LEU A 99 -5.06 -1.85 4.74
N CYS A 100 -3.87 -1.25 4.87
CA CYS A 100 -2.80 -1.79 5.71
C CYS A 100 -3.19 -1.83 7.19
N ARG A 101 -3.87 -0.80 7.69
CA ARG A 101 -4.41 -0.75 9.05
C ARG A 101 -5.44 -1.86 9.28
N TRP A 102 -6.38 -2.00 8.34
CA TRP A 102 -7.40 -3.05 8.39
C TRP A 102 -6.77 -4.45 8.38
N LEU A 103 -5.85 -4.72 7.45
CA LEU A 103 -5.13 -6.00 7.38
C LEU A 103 -4.36 -6.28 8.67
N CYS A 104 -3.68 -5.27 9.22
CA CYS A 104 -2.92 -5.38 10.45
C CYS A 104 -3.81 -5.82 11.63
N ASN A 105 -4.95 -5.16 11.81
CA ASN A 105 -5.88 -5.48 12.90
C ASN A 105 -6.56 -6.84 12.71
N GLN A 106 -6.99 -7.17 11.47
CA GLN A 106 -7.72 -8.42 11.21
C GLN A 106 -6.81 -9.66 11.28
N SER A 107 -5.55 -9.51 10.88
CA SER A 107 -4.62 -10.65 10.89
C SER A 107 -3.87 -10.80 12.22
N GLY A 108 -3.82 -9.75 13.04
CA GLY A 108 -2.93 -9.70 14.22
C GLY A 108 -1.44 -9.62 13.87
N CYS A 109 -1.10 -9.46 12.58
CA CYS A 109 0.28 -9.35 12.11
C CYS A 109 0.80 -7.92 12.21
N ARG A 110 2.12 -7.76 12.31
CA ARG A 110 2.74 -6.48 11.91
C ARG A 110 2.73 -6.40 10.39
N VAL A 111 2.21 -5.31 9.85
CA VAL A 111 2.24 -5.05 8.41
C VAL A 111 3.39 -4.11 8.10
N VAL A 112 4.22 -4.49 7.12
CA VAL A 112 5.33 -3.68 6.60
C VAL A 112 5.01 -3.32 5.17
N ALA A 113 4.48 -2.11 4.94
CA ALA A 113 4.20 -1.58 3.62
C ALA A 113 5.46 -0.96 3.02
N VAL A 114 5.71 -1.22 1.75
CA VAL A 114 6.93 -0.85 1.03
C VAL A 114 6.64 0.21 -0.02
N ASP A 115 7.38 1.32 0.03
CA ASP A 115 7.35 2.39 -0.97
C ASP A 115 8.37 2.09 -2.08
N TYR A 116 8.02 1.13 -2.93
CA TYR A 116 8.88 0.69 -4.03
C TYR A 116 8.86 1.68 -5.21
N ARG A 117 9.93 1.75 -5.98
CA ARG A 117 10.08 2.63 -7.15
C ARG A 117 9.04 2.36 -8.22
N LEU A 118 8.51 3.43 -8.82
CA LEU A 118 7.45 3.39 -9.82
C LEU A 118 7.96 3.80 -11.20
N ALA A 119 7.35 3.23 -12.23
CA ALA A 119 7.49 3.67 -13.61
C ALA A 119 6.63 4.94 -13.84
N PRO A 120 6.95 5.77 -14.84
CA PRO A 120 8.04 5.63 -15.82
C PRO A 120 9.41 6.08 -15.31
N GLU A 121 9.50 6.73 -14.15
CA GLU A 121 10.78 7.24 -13.60
C GLU A 121 11.78 6.10 -13.38
N HIS A 122 11.26 4.94 -12.95
CA HIS A 122 12.02 3.72 -12.71
C HIS A 122 11.33 2.54 -13.38
N PRO A 123 11.63 2.28 -14.66
CA PRO A 123 10.99 1.18 -15.39
C PRO A 123 11.38 -0.19 -14.85
N PHE A 124 10.69 -1.23 -15.35
CA PHE A 124 11.07 -2.62 -15.05
C PHE A 124 12.59 -2.84 -15.24
N PRO A 125 13.27 -3.52 -14.32
CA PRO A 125 12.76 -4.32 -13.19
C PRO A 125 12.77 -3.60 -11.83
N ALA A 126 12.90 -2.28 -11.75
CA ALA A 126 13.16 -1.52 -10.53
C ALA A 126 12.22 -1.86 -9.36
N ALA A 127 10.90 -1.89 -9.61
CA ALA A 127 9.92 -2.22 -8.57
C ALA A 127 10.11 -3.65 -8.03
N VAL A 128 10.39 -4.61 -8.91
CA VAL A 128 10.61 -6.02 -8.53
C VAL A 128 11.86 -6.17 -7.69
N GLU A 129 12.95 -5.48 -8.07
CA GLU A 129 14.20 -5.46 -7.31
C GLU A 129 13.99 -4.89 -5.89
N ASP A 130 13.25 -3.79 -5.76
CA ASP A 130 12.94 -3.18 -4.48
C ASP A 130 12.07 -4.10 -3.62
N CYS A 131 11.05 -4.74 -4.18
CA CYS A 131 10.20 -5.69 -3.46
C CYS A 131 10.98 -6.90 -2.94
N ILE A 132 11.88 -7.46 -3.75
CA ILE A 132 12.76 -8.57 -3.35
C ILE A 132 13.72 -8.12 -2.25
N ALA A 133 14.34 -6.94 -2.42
CA ALA A 133 15.26 -6.38 -1.44
C ALA A 133 14.55 -6.12 -0.11
N ALA A 134 13.35 -5.54 -0.14
CA ALA A 134 12.55 -5.27 1.05
C ALA A 134 12.16 -6.56 1.79
N THR A 135 11.72 -7.59 1.07
CA THR A 135 11.38 -8.88 1.67
C THR A 135 12.57 -9.51 2.40
N LYS A 136 13.73 -9.55 1.72
CA LYS A 136 14.97 -10.08 2.30
C LYS A 136 15.41 -9.28 3.52
N TRP A 137 15.37 -7.95 3.42
CA TRP A 137 15.81 -7.06 4.49
C TRP A 137 14.89 -7.15 5.72
N VAL A 138 13.57 -7.17 5.54
CA VAL A 138 12.59 -7.35 6.63
C VAL A 138 12.81 -8.69 7.32
N SER A 139 12.99 -9.78 6.56
CA SER A 139 13.28 -11.10 7.11
C SER A 139 14.57 -11.13 7.92
N ALA A 140 15.65 -10.53 7.40
CA ALA A 140 16.96 -10.49 8.08
C ALA A 140 16.96 -9.61 9.34
N ASN A 141 16.04 -8.64 9.44
CA ASN A 141 15.91 -7.69 10.54
C ASN A 141 14.63 -7.88 11.37
N ALA A 142 13.96 -9.01 11.24
CA ALA A 142 12.65 -9.28 11.84
C ALA A 142 12.60 -8.95 13.34
N GLY A 143 13.61 -9.32 14.10
CA GLY A 143 13.72 -9.03 15.55
C GLY A 143 13.70 -7.53 15.88
N ASN A 144 14.22 -6.66 14.99
CA ASN A 144 14.23 -5.21 15.20
C ASN A 144 12.83 -4.59 15.07
N PHE A 145 11.90 -5.32 14.50
CA PHE A 145 10.49 -4.93 14.33
C PHE A 145 9.56 -5.65 15.29
N GLY A 146 10.06 -6.63 16.04
CA GLY A 146 9.24 -7.53 16.82
C GLY A 146 8.42 -8.50 15.94
N ILE A 147 9.01 -8.97 14.82
CA ILE A 147 8.47 -9.99 13.92
C ILE A 147 9.17 -11.31 14.19
#